data_e0e2bede88e8edc31f81887a1ffdfdca
#
_entry.id   e0e2bede88e8edc31f81887a1ffdfdca
#
_cell.length_a   1.000
_cell.length_b   1.000
_cell.length_c   1.000
_cell.angle_alpha   90.00
_cell.angle_beta   90.00
_cell.angle_gamma   90.00
#
_symmetry.space_group_name_H-M   'P 1'
#
loop_
_entity.id
_entity.type
_entity.pdbx_description
1 polymer ?
#
loop_
_entity_poly.entity_id
_entity_poly.type
_entity_poly.pdbx_seq_one_letter_code
_entity_poly.pdbx_strand_id
1 'polypeptide(L)'
;MIDDASPVAAGAQDCSAQPGLSPGLQALESRLAWEMAALQLPAARWTPEHFHQGQVIADVVIVGGGMSGLALCAALVHRGVQVDVYDESPEGFEGPWATTARMETLRSPKQLAGPALGLPSLTFRAWYEAQWGAQAWSELDKIPRMQWMAYLRWYRQVLNLPVHNQHRVTDVWPQADHTVALRIEGPMGEVLQRRARRLVLAKIGRAHV
;
A
#
# COMPACT_ATOMS: atom_id res chain seq x y z
N MET A 1 -7.80 -58.07 5.26
CA MET A 1 -7.44 -56.98 6.16
C MET A 1 -6.77 -55.94 5.30
N ILE A 2 -7.53 -54.95 4.93
CA ILE A 2 -7.07 -53.81 4.09
C ILE A 2 -7.20 -52.58 4.99
N ASP A 3 -6.06 -52.02 5.38
CA ASP A 3 -5.99 -50.79 6.17
C ASP A 3 -6.32 -49.61 5.25
N ASP A 4 -7.42 -48.96 5.59
CA ASP A 4 -7.93 -47.73 4.97
C ASP A 4 -7.28 -46.53 5.68
N ALA A 5 -6.26 -45.96 5.05
CA ALA A 5 -5.63 -44.73 5.50
C ALA A 5 -6.28 -43.53 4.81
N SER A 6 -7.28 -42.93 5.46
CA SER A 6 -7.86 -41.66 5.03
C SER A 6 -6.82 -40.53 5.04
N PRO A 7 -6.77 -39.67 4.04
CA PRO A 7 -5.89 -38.50 4.05
C PRO A 7 -6.41 -37.43 5.03
N VAL A 8 -5.53 -37.01 5.94
CA VAL A 8 -5.76 -35.88 6.84
C VAL A 8 -5.94 -34.61 6.04
N ALA A 9 -7.13 -34.05 6.09
CA ALA A 9 -7.44 -32.75 5.49
C ALA A 9 -6.57 -31.67 6.16
N ALA A 10 -5.75 -31.01 5.36
CA ALA A 10 -5.04 -29.82 5.76
C ALA A 10 -6.06 -28.71 6.07
N GLY A 11 -6.16 -28.34 7.35
CA GLY A 11 -7.09 -27.33 7.82
C GLY A 11 -6.81 -25.98 7.18
N ALA A 12 -7.79 -25.45 6.47
CA ALA A 12 -7.83 -24.06 6.04
C ALA A 12 -7.85 -23.20 7.32
N GLN A 13 -6.74 -22.55 7.63
CA GLN A 13 -6.67 -21.60 8.73
C GLN A 13 -7.50 -20.35 8.37
N ASP A 14 -8.52 -20.11 9.18
CA ASP A 14 -9.41 -18.97 9.11
C ASP A 14 -8.64 -17.66 9.35
N CYS A 15 -8.53 -16.84 8.30
CA CYS A 15 -7.81 -15.55 8.30
C CYS A 15 -8.66 -14.37 8.80
N SER A 16 -9.73 -14.60 9.57
CA SER A 16 -10.70 -13.55 9.94
C SER A 16 -10.47 -12.89 11.31
N ALA A 17 -9.46 -13.26 12.08
CA ALA A 17 -9.13 -12.59 13.33
C ALA A 17 -7.93 -11.64 13.12
N GLN A 18 -8.11 -10.35 13.43
CA GLN A 18 -6.98 -9.48 13.76
C GLN A 18 -6.70 -9.64 15.27
N PRO A 19 -5.86 -10.57 15.69
CA PRO A 19 -5.31 -10.55 17.03
C PRO A 19 -4.17 -9.53 17.07
N GLY A 20 -3.81 -9.02 18.23
CA GLY A 20 -2.64 -8.17 18.40
C GLY A 20 -1.43 -8.74 17.66
N LEU A 21 -0.57 -7.86 17.14
CA LEU A 21 0.62 -8.19 16.35
C LEU A 21 1.35 -9.40 16.96
N SER A 22 1.72 -10.39 16.13
CA SER A 22 2.52 -11.51 16.61
C SER A 22 3.87 -11.00 17.16
N PRO A 23 4.48 -11.68 18.16
CA PRO A 23 5.79 -11.28 18.68
C PRO A 23 6.84 -11.11 17.57
N GLY A 24 6.80 -11.96 16.54
CA GLY A 24 7.69 -11.86 15.38
C GLY A 24 7.45 -10.60 14.55
N LEU A 25 6.20 -10.19 14.36
CA LEU A 25 5.87 -8.97 13.64
C LEU A 25 6.25 -7.71 14.44
N GLN A 26 6.08 -7.72 15.76
CA GLN A 26 6.56 -6.63 16.63
C GLN A 26 8.08 -6.47 16.56
N ALA A 27 8.82 -7.58 16.57
CA ALA A 27 10.28 -7.56 16.42
C ALA A 27 10.70 -7.02 15.04
N LEU A 28 9.99 -7.40 13.98
CA LEU A 28 10.23 -6.87 12.62
C LEU A 28 9.99 -5.37 12.54
N GLU A 29 8.89 -4.88 13.11
CA GLU A 29 8.56 -3.45 13.13
C GLU A 29 9.58 -2.63 13.92
N SER A 30 10.04 -3.17 15.06
CA SER A 30 11.10 -2.54 15.87
C SER A 30 12.42 -2.44 15.07
N ARG A 31 12.76 -3.49 14.35
CA ARG A 31 13.95 -3.51 13.49
C ARG A 31 13.81 -2.51 12.33
N LEU A 32 12.64 -2.48 11.67
CA LEU A 32 12.36 -1.53 10.60
C LEU A 32 12.47 -0.08 11.10
N ALA A 33 11.90 0.22 12.27
CA ALA A 33 12.00 1.55 12.88
C ALA A 33 13.47 1.95 13.13
N TRP A 34 14.29 1.01 13.61
CA TRP A 34 15.73 1.26 13.76
C TRP A 34 16.43 1.49 12.42
N GLU A 35 16.17 0.66 11.40
CA GLU A 35 16.74 0.81 10.04
C GLU A 35 16.38 2.19 9.45
N MET A 36 15.11 2.60 9.59
CA MET A 36 14.65 3.91 9.13
C MET A 36 15.33 5.06 9.87
N ALA A 37 15.43 4.98 11.20
CA ALA A 37 16.12 5.99 12.00
C ALA A 37 17.60 6.09 11.66
N ALA A 38 18.30 4.97 11.47
CA ALA A 38 19.70 4.93 11.07
C ALA A 38 19.95 5.57 9.70
N LEU A 39 18.98 5.49 8.79
CA LEU A 39 19.01 6.11 7.46
C LEU A 39 18.40 7.52 7.44
N GLN A 40 17.94 8.04 8.57
CA GLN A 40 17.22 9.31 8.68
C GLN A 40 15.99 9.39 7.76
N LEU A 41 15.19 8.32 7.75
CA LEU A 41 13.97 8.21 6.95
C LEU A 41 12.71 8.37 7.83
N PRO A 42 11.66 9.04 7.32
CA PRO A 42 11.66 9.82 6.08
C PRO A 42 12.56 11.06 6.18
N ALA A 43 13.16 11.45 5.04
CA ALA A 43 13.97 12.66 4.97
C ALA A 43 13.13 13.91 5.34
N ALA A 44 13.77 14.91 5.90
CA ALA A 44 13.13 16.21 6.14
C ALA A 44 12.64 16.80 4.80
N ARG A 45 11.52 17.52 4.85
CA ARG A 45 11.00 18.21 3.67
C ARG A 45 12.03 19.20 3.14
N TRP A 46 12.38 19.10 1.88
CA TRP A 46 13.30 19.99 1.17
C TRP A 46 12.62 20.76 0.04
N THR A 47 11.40 20.35 -0.35
CA THR A 47 10.61 21.03 -1.38
C THR A 47 10.07 22.35 -0.81
N PRO A 48 10.17 23.47 -1.55
CA PRO A 48 9.56 24.73 -1.13
C PRO A 48 8.04 24.57 -1.01
N GLU A 49 7.46 25.24 -0.02
CA GLU A 49 6.00 25.31 0.07
C GLU A 49 5.43 26.14 -1.07
N HIS A 50 4.40 25.64 -1.69
CA HIS A 50 3.63 26.34 -2.71
C HIS A 50 2.25 26.66 -2.17
N PHE A 51 1.79 27.88 -2.45
CA PHE A 51 0.50 28.37 -1.98
C PHE A 51 -0.42 28.71 -3.16
N HIS A 52 -1.68 28.45 -2.98
CA HIS A 52 -2.74 28.92 -3.85
C HIS A 52 -3.88 29.46 -2.97
N GLN A 53 -4.24 30.75 -3.14
CA GLN A 53 -5.25 31.42 -2.32
C GLN A 53 -5.01 31.28 -0.81
N GLY A 54 -3.76 31.36 -0.36
CA GLY A 54 -3.37 31.22 1.05
C GLY A 54 -3.34 29.79 1.60
N GLN A 55 -3.66 28.78 0.80
CA GLN A 55 -3.57 27.37 1.19
C GLN A 55 -2.33 26.71 0.60
N VAL A 56 -1.65 25.90 1.42
CA VAL A 56 -0.54 25.07 0.95
C VAL A 56 -1.08 24.03 -0.01
N ILE A 57 -0.41 23.86 -1.17
CA ILE A 57 -0.74 22.83 -2.14
C ILE A 57 0.26 21.69 -2.06
N ALA A 58 -0.22 20.46 -2.24
CA ALA A 58 0.62 19.28 -2.24
C ALA A 58 1.66 19.30 -3.36
N ASP A 59 2.86 18.79 -3.09
CA ASP A 59 3.86 18.62 -4.14
C ASP A 59 3.39 17.58 -5.16
N VAL A 60 2.85 16.46 -4.68
CA VAL A 60 2.33 15.37 -5.52
C VAL A 60 1.00 14.88 -4.96
N VAL A 61 0.01 14.77 -5.83
CA VAL A 61 -1.22 13.99 -5.55
C VAL A 61 -1.16 12.70 -6.36
N ILE A 62 -1.45 11.58 -5.70
CA ILE A 62 -1.55 10.26 -6.33
C ILE A 62 -3.02 9.82 -6.31
N VAL A 63 -3.55 9.41 -7.45
CA VAL A 63 -4.90 8.84 -7.57
C VAL A 63 -4.78 7.32 -7.64
N GLY A 64 -5.26 6.65 -6.62
CA GLY A 64 -5.21 5.19 -6.44
C GLY A 64 -4.21 4.78 -5.36
N GLY A 65 -4.72 4.16 -4.28
CA GLY A 65 -3.98 3.66 -3.12
C GLY A 65 -3.60 2.17 -3.21
N GLY A 66 -3.69 1.56 -4.40
CA GLY A 66 -3.21 0.20 -4.64
C GLY A 66 -1.70 0.09 -4.57
N MET A 67 -1.14 -1.11 -4.82
CA MET A 67 0.29 -1.40 -4.71
C MET A 67 1.19 -0.34 -5.37
N SER A 68 0.87 0.10 -6.59
CA SER A 68 1.69 1.09 -7.32
C SER A 68 1.63 2.47 -6.67
N GLY A 69 0.44 2.89 -6.21
CA GLY A 69 0.27 4.15 -5.50
C GLY A 69 0.98 4.16 -4.16
N LEU A 70 0.86 3.09 -3.37
CA LEU A 70 1.57 2.93 -2.10
C LEU A 70 3.09 2.94 -2.30
N ALA A 71 3.60 2.20 -3.31
CA ALA A 71 5.03 2.15 -3.62
C ALA A 71 5.59 3.54 -3.98
N LEU A 72 4.88 4.28 -4.83
CA LEU A 72 5.29 5.63 -5.20
C LEU A 72 5.17 6.61 -4.02
N CYS A 73 4.06 6.55 -3.28
CA CYS A 73 3.87 7.38 -2.09
C CYS A 73 5.02 7.19 -1.10
N ALA A 74 5.33 5.94 -0.74
CA ALA A 74 6.43 5.64 0.16
C ALA A 74 7.78 6.16 -0.37
N ALA A 75 8.06 5.96 -1.67
CA ALA A 75 9.31 6.43 -2.28
C ALA A 75 9.45 7.96 -2.24
N LEU A 76 8.36 8.71 -2.40
CA LEU A 76 8.35 10.17 -2.36
C LEU A 76 8.43 10.69 -0.91
N VAL A 77 7.62 10.14 0.00
CA VAL A 77 7.64 10.50 1.44
C VAL A 77 9.03 10.26 2.03
N HIS A 78 9.66 9.12 1.72
CA HIS A 78 11.03 8.83 2.18
C HIS A 78 12.06 9.85 1.70
N ARG A 79 11.79 10.52 0.58
CA ARG A 79 12.64 11.59 0.05
C ARG A 79 12.23 13.00 0.48
N GLY A 80 11.34 13.15 1.46
CA GLY A 80 10.92 14.43 1.98
C GLY A 80 10.00 15.24 1.04
N VAL A 81 9.31 14.56 0.13
CA VAL A 81 8.30 15.17 -0.76
C VAL A 81 6.93 15.03 -0.12
N GLN A 82 6.14 16.12 -0.12
CA GLN A 82 4.77 16.09 0.41
C GLN A 82 3.83 15.43 -0.59
N VAL A 83 3.14 14.37 -0.14
CA VAL A 83 2.26 13.56 -0.97
C VAL A 83 0.89 13.42 -0.30
N ASP A 84 -0.16 13.47 -1.09
CA ASP A 84 -1.50 12.99 -0.72
C ASP A 84 -1.93 11.89 -1.70
N VAL A 85 -2.51 10.82 -1.17
CA VAL A 85 -3.07 9.73 -1.98
C VAL A 85 -4.58 9.69 -1.79
N TYR A 86 -5.35 9.70 -2.88
CA TYR A 86 -6.80 9.55 -2.84
C TYR A 86 -7.22 8.24 -3.49
N ASP A 87 -8.01 7.45 -2.78
CA ASP A 87 -8.58 6.19 -3.28
C ASP A 87 -10.09 6.13 -3.02
N GLU A 88 -10.84 5.70 -4.03
CA GLU A 88 -12.30 5.57 -3.95
C GLU A 88 -12.75 4.40 -3.07
N SER A 89 -11.88 3.43 -2.81
CA SER A 89 -12.18 2.24 -2.03
C SER A 89 -12.15 2.51 -0.51
N PRO A 90 -12.90 1.73 0.27
CA PRO A 90 -12.70 1.68 1.72
C PRO A 90 -11.28 1.25 2.08
N GLU A 91 -10.84 1.61 3.28
CA GLU A 91 -9.52 1.23 3.78
C GLU A 91 -9.35 -0.30 3.78
N GLY A 92 -8.20 -0.74 3.28
CA GLY A 92 -7.85 -2.14 3.15
C GLY A 92 -8.47 -2.85 1.94
N PHE A 93 -9.15 -2.12 1.05
CA PHE A 93 -9.72 -2.64 -0.20
C PHE A 93 -9.18 -1.93 -1.44
N GLU A 94 -8.11 -1.19 -1.30
CA GLU A 94 -7.45 -0.49 -2.40
C GLU A 94 -6.86 -1.47 -3.42
N GLY A 95 -7.07 -1.17 -4.67
CA GLY A 95 -6.61 -2.01 -5.79
C GLY A 95 -7.42 -3.31 -5.95
N PRO A 96 -6.92 -4.26 -6.74
CA PRO A 96 -7.71 -5.41 -7.18
C PRO A 96 -7.67 -6.61 -6.24
N TRP A 97 -6.70 -6.70 -5.33
CA TRP A 97 -6.33 -7.94 -4.65
C TRP A 97 -7.44 -8.54 -3.78
N ALA A 98 -8.18 -7.71 -3.04
CA ALA A 98 -9.31 -8.14 -2.22
C ALA A 98 -10.66 -8.03 -2.94
N THR A 99 -10.69 -7.48 -4.17
CA THR A 99 -11.93 -7.13 -4.88
C THR A 99 -12.07 -7.88 -6.21
N THR A 100 -11.45 -7.38 -7.27
CA THR A 100 -11.68 -7.85 -8.66
C THR A 100 -10.68 -8.89 -9.17
N ALA A 101 -9.56 -9.12 -8.49
CA ALA A 101 -8.59 -10.11 -8.88
C ALA A 101 -9.18 -11.53 -8.76
N ARG A 102 -9.16 -12.28 -9.87
CA ARG A 102 -9.69 -13.66 -9.94
C ARG A 102 -8.65 -14.73 -9.66
N MET A 103 -7.36 -14.38 -9.70
CA MET A 103 -6.27 -15.31 -9.40
C MET A 103 -6.22 -15.62 -7.90
N GLU A 104 -5.95 -16.84 -7.51
CA GLU A 104 -5.75 -17.24 -6.12
C GLU A 104 -4.36 -16.85 -5.62
N THR A 105 -3.36 -16.93 -6.49
CA THR A 105 -1.97 -16.62 -6.19
C THR A 105 -1.39 -15.61 -7.19
N LEU A 106 -0.36 -14.87 -6.78
CA LEU A 106 0.38 -13.99 -7.68
C LEU A 106 1.09 -14.80 -8.75
N ARG A 107 1.19 -14.24 -9.97
CA ARG A 107 1.93 -14.86 -11.08
C ARG A 107 3.43 -14.66 -10.97
N SER A 108 3.84 -13.58 -10.31
CA SER A 108 5.26 -13.25 -10.10
C SER A 108 5.92 -14.24 -9.14
N PRO A 109 7.22 -14.52 -9.31
CA PRO A 109 7.98 -15.30 -8.36
C PRO A 109 7.96 -14.70 -6.96
N LYS A 110 7.88 -15.53 -5.91
CA LYS A 110 7.86 -15.06 -4.51
C LYS A 110 9.13 -14.33 -4.08
N GLN A 111 10.22 -14.48 -4.84
CA GLN A 111 11.52 -13.85 -4.57
C GLN A 111 11.56 -12.37 -4.92
N LEU A 112 10.57 -11.84 -5.66
CA LEU A 112 10.50 -10.41 -5.92
C LEU A 112 10.24 -9.65 -4.61
N ALA A 113 11.09 -8.67 -4.32
CA ALA A 113 11.08 -7.96 -3.04
C ALA A 113 9.80 -7.13 -2.79
N GLY A 114 9.06 -6.78 -3.85
CA GLY A 114 7.93 -5.86 -3.75
C GLY A 114 8.35 -4.40 -3.52
N PRO A 115 7.49 -3.55 -2.97
CA PRO A 115 7.76 -2.12 -2.79
C PRO A 115 8.63 -1.84 -1.54
N ALA A 116 9.76 -2.52 -1.39
CA ALA A 116 10.55 -2.56 -0.16
C ALA A 116 11.50 -1.36 0.05
N LEU A 117 11.61 -0.42 -0.89
CA LEU A 117 12.48 0.77 -0.81
C LEU A 117 13.97 0.47 -0.53
N GLY A 118 14.44 -0.74 -0.76
CA GLY A 118 15.79 -1.20 -0.41
C GLY A 118 15.96 -1.58 1.06
N LEU A 119 14.91 -1.53 1.89
CA LEU A 119 14.93 -1.94 3.30
C LEU A 119 14.61 -3.44 3.42
N PRO A 120 15.53 -4.28 3.92
CA PRO A 120 15.28 -5.72 4.05
C PRO A 120 14.04 -6.04 4.90
N SER A 121 13.84 -5.31 6.01
CA SER A 121 12.72 -5.50 6.93
C SER A 121 11.37 -5.12 6.32
N LEU A 122 11.34 -4.39 5.20
CA LEU A 122 10.10 -3.95 4.54
C LEU A 122 9.66 -4.91 3.41
N THR A 123 10.40 -5.98 3.15
CA THR A 123 10.06 -6.95 2.10
C THR A 123 8.87 -7.82 2.49
N PHE A 124 8.11 -8.32 1.49
CA PHE A 124 7.08 -9.33 1.72
C PHE A 124 7.64 -10.57 2.44
N ARG A 125 8.85 -10.99 2.07
CA ARG A 125 9.50 -12.13 2.72
C ARG A 125 9.70 -11.90 4.22
N ALA A 126 10.26 -10.76 4.62
CA ALA A 126 10.47 -10.45 6.02
C ALA A 126 9.15 -10.41 6.81
N TRP A 127 8.11 -9.79 6.24
CA TRP A 127 6.77 -9.76 6.81
C TRP A 127 6.15 -11.16 6.95
N TYR A 128 6.36 -12.02 5.95
CA TYR A 128 5.87 -13.40 5.97
C TYR A 128 6.61 -14.24 7.01
N GLU A 129 7.96 -14.24 6.98
CA GLU A 129 8.79 -15.02 7.92
C GLU A 129 8.58 -14.59 9.36
N ALA A 130 8.31 -13.31 9.64
CA ALA A 130 8.00 -12.81 10.97
C ALA A 130 6.73 -13.41 11.58
N GLN A 131 5.81 -13.91 10.77
CA GLN A 131 4.54 -14.48 11.21
C GLN A 131 4.54 -16.02 11.21
N TRP A 132 5.14 -16.62 10.18
CA TRP A 132 5.05 -18.07 9.94
C TRP A 132 6.41 -18.78 9.92
N GLY A 133 7.51 -18.02 10.02
CA GLY A 133 8.86 -18.57 10.06
C GLY A 133 9.47 -18.87 8.68
N ALA A 134 10.80 -19.08 8.69
CA ALA A 134 11.58 -19.32 7.47
C ALA A 134 11.24 -20.66 6.80
N GLN A 135 10.81 -21.66 7.56
CA GLN A 135 10.40 -22.94 6.99
C GLN A 135 9.14 -22.78 6.14
N ALA A 136 8.10 -22.11 6.67
CA ALA A 136 6.88 -21.83 5.93
C ALA A 136 7.17 -21.01 4.66
N TRP A 137 8.12 -20.08 4.71
CA TRP A 137 8.59 -19.37 3.52
C TRP A 137 9.22 -20.32 2.50
N SER A 138 10.04 -21.27 2.92
CA SER A 138 10.68 -22.21 1.99
C SER A 138 9.66 -23.10 1.27
N GLU A 139 8.61 -23.51 1.97
CA GLU A 139 7.54 -24.37 1.47
C GLU A 139 6.51 -23.61 0.60
N LEU A 140 6.42 -22.29 0.74
CA LEU A 140 5.52 -21.47 -0.07
C LEU A 140 5.95 -21.52 -1.54
N ASP A 141 5.07 -21.95 -2.46
CA ASP A 141 5.33 -21.90 -3.91
C ASP A 141 5.08 -20.48 -4.45
N LYS A 142 3.85 -20.01 -4.33
CA LYS A 142 3.40 -18.69 -4.82
C LYS A 142 2.68 -17.94 -3.72
N ILE A 143 2.80 -16.62 -3.76
CA ILE A 143 2.15 -15.74 -2.78
C ILE A 143 0.63 -15.76 -2.99
N PRO A 144 -0.18 -16.19 -2.00
CA PRO A 144 -1.63 -16.04 -2.04
C PRO A 144 -2.03 -14.55 -2.12
N ARG A 145 -2.99 -14.21 -2.99
CA ARG A 145 -3.38 -12.81 -3.20
C ARG A 145 -3.86 -12.12 -1.93
N MET A 146 -4.50 -12.84 -1.03
CA MET A 146 -5.00 -12.27 0.23
C MET A 146 -3.87 -12.00 1.22
N GLN A 147 -2.81 -12.82 1.24
CA GLN A 147 -1.60 -12.52 2.02
C GLN A 147 -0.84 -11.33 1.44
N TRP A 148 -0.82 -11.21 0.11
CA TRP A 148 -0.28 -10.01 -0.53
C TRP A 148 -1.06 -8.75 -0.13
N MET A 149 -2.40 -8.82 -0.10
CA MET A 149 -3.22 -7.70 0.38
C MET A 149 -2.98 -7.39 1.84
N ALA A 150 -2.85 -8.40 2.70
CA ALA A 150 -2.53 -8.22 4.12
C ALA A 150 -1.16 -7.54 4.31
N TYR A 151 -0.16 -7.94 3.51
CA TYR A 151 1.13 -7.27 3.48
C TYR A 151 1.03 -5.80 3.04
N LEU A 152 0.23 -5.46 2.02
CA LEU A 152 0.06 -4.07 1.59
C LEU A 152 -0.64 -3.21 2.65
N ARG A 153 -1.58 -3.76 3.41
CA ARG A 153 -2.19 -3.11 4.57
C ARG A 153 -1.15 -2.82 5.65
N TRP A 154 -0.36 -3.81 6.03
CA TRP A 154 0.74 -3.64 6.96
C TRP A 154 1.77 -2.62 6.45
N TYR A 155 2.17 -2.70 5.19
CA TYR A 155 3.11 -1.78 4.55
C TYR A 155 2.65 -0.31 4.66
N ARG A 156 1.36 -0.06 4.38
CA ARG A 156 0.74 1.26 4.54
C ARG A 156 0.79 1.73 5.99
N GLN A 157 0.42 0.87 6.93
CA GLN A 157 0.34 1.19 8.35
C GLN A 157 1.72 1.47 8.95
N VAL A 158 2.68 0.57 8.74
CA VAL A 158 4.02 0.70 9.33
C VAL A 158 4.78 1.92 8.82
N LEU A 159 4.50 2.37 7.60
CA LEU A 159 5.07 3.58 7.00
C LEU A 159 4.21 4.83 7.21
N ASN A 160 3.05 4.71 7.85
CA ASN A 160 2.09 5.79 8.08
C ASN A 160 1.82 6.62 6.81
N LEU A 161 1.48 5.94 5.69
CA LEU A 161 1.30 6.60 4.41
C LEU A 161 -0.02 7.40 4.35
N PRO A 162 -0.01 8.64 3.83
CA PRO A 162 -1.17 9.54 3.80
C PRO A 162 -2.16 9.14 2.70
N VAL A 163 -2.97 8.12 2.95
CA VAL A 163 -4.01 7.65 2.03
C VAL A 163 -5.38 8.04 2.55
N HIS A 164 -6.09 8.83 1.75
CA HIS A 164 -7.48 9.26 1.98
C HIS A 164 -8.41 8.28 1.26
N ASN A 165 -9.03 7.38 2.02
CA ASN A 165 -9.96 6.39 1.51
C ASN A 165 -11.36 6.97 1.30
N GLN A 166 -12.17 6.31 0.46
CA GLN A 166 -13.52 6.75 0.10
C GLN A 166 -13.54 8.17 -0.49
N HIS A 167 -12.43 8.55 -1.12
CA HIS A 167 -12.29 9.83 -1.81
C HIS A 167 -12.08 9.59 -3.31
N ARG A 168 -13.10 9.91 -4.09
CA ARG A 168 -13.11 9.70 -5.53
C ARG A 168 -12.71 10.97 -6.26
N VAL A 169 -11.59 10.95 -6.96
CA VAL A 169 -11.22 12.03 -7.88
C VAL A 169 -12.09 11.91 -9.13
N THR A 170 -12.95 12.91 -9.35
CA THR A 170 -13.90 12.93 -10.46
C THR A 170 -13.38 13.72 -11.65
N ASP A 171 -12.67 14.80 -11.39
CA ASP A 171 -12.20 15.70 -12.44
C ASP A 171 -10.78 16.20 -12.15
N VAL A 172 -10.06 16.48 -13.22
CA VAL A 172 -8.69 16.98 -13.21
C VAL A 172 -8.52 18.05 -14.28
N TRP A 173 -8.02 19.23 -13.90
CA TRP A 173 -7.78 20.33 -14.82
C TRP A 173 -6.35 20.87 -14.69
N PRO A 174 -5.54 20.83 -15.75
CA PRO A 174 -4.29 21.57 -15.80
C PRO A 174 -4.55 23.07 -15.68
N GLN A 175 -3.68 23.78 -14.97
CA GLN A 175 -3.79 25.23 -14.76
C GLN A 175 -2.67 25.96 -15.47
N ALA A 176 -2.89 27.24 -15.79
CA ALA A 176 -1.90 28.09 -16.47
C ALA A 176 -0.60 28.28 -15.67
N ASP A 177 -0.66 28.16 -14.34
CA ASP A 177 0.48 28.23 -13.44
C ASP A 177 1.24 26.89 -13.28
N HIS A 178 1.03 25.96 -14.21
CA HIS A 178 1.61 24.61 -14.21
C HIS A 178 1.26 23.73 -13.01
N THR A 179 0.22 24.08 -12.25
CA THR A 179 -0.38 23.21 -11.24
C THR A 179 -1.54 22.41 -11.82
N VAL A 180 -2.09 21.50 -11.02
CA VAL A 180 -3.24 20.69 -11.39
C VAL A 180 -4.33 20.90 -10.34
N ALA A 181 -5.53 21.31 -10.77
CA ALA A 181 -6.71 21.34 -9.91
C ALA A 181 -7.45 20.00 -9.98
N LEU A 182 -7.98 19.56 -8.85
CA LEU A 182 -8.72 18.32 -8.71
C LEU A 182 -10.07 18.57 -8.01
N ARG A 183 -11.10 17.88 -8.49
CA ARG A 183 -12.37 17.72 -7.78
C ARG A 183 -12.43 16.33 -7.19
N ILE A 184 -12.78 16.24 -5.92
CA ILE A 184 -12.79 15.00 -5.16
C ILE A 184 -14.13 14.91 -4.44
N GLU A 185 -14.82 13.79 -4.61
CA GLU A 185 -16.02 13.45 -3.84
C GLU A 185 -15.60 12.63 -2.62
N GLY A 186 -15.96 13.10 -1.44
CA GLY A 186 -15.67 12.42 -0.18
C GLY A 186 -16.79 11.44 0.24
N PRO A 187 -16.61 10.74 1.39
CA PRO A 187 -17.47 9.64 1.81
C PRO A 187 -18.91 10.03 2.15
N MET A 188 -19.16 11.29 2.49
CA MET A 188 -20.50 11.81 2.78
C MET A 188 -21.11 12.60 1.62
N GLY A 189 -20.51 12.51 0.42
CA GLY A 189 -20.97 13.25 -0.76
C GLY A 189 -20.48 14.70 -0.82
N GLU A 190 -19.63 15.13 0.11
CA GLU A 190 -18.99 16.43 0.08
C GLU A 190 -18.03 16.54 -1.08
N VAL A 191 -17.94 17.72 -1.67
CA VAL A 191 -17.04 18.01 -2.77
C VAL A 191 -15.88 18.84 -2.30
N LEU A 192 -14.69 18.28 -2.40
CA LEU A 192 -13.44 18.95 -2.09
C LEU A 192 -12.76 19.41 -3.38
N GLN A 193 -12.25 20.64 -3.35
CA GLN A 193 -11.31 21.10 -4.38
C GLN A 193 -9.89 21.05 -3.80
N ARG A 194 -8.98 20.45 -4.54
CA ARG A 194 -7.57 20.35 -4.18
C ARG A 194 -6.71 20.81 -5.33
N ARG A 195 -5.50 21.21 -5.01
CA ARG A 195 -4.51 21.61 -6.00
C ARG A 195 -3.17 20.94 -5.68
N ALA A 196 -2.44 20.53 -6.70
CA ALA A 196 -1.13 19.92 -6.58
C ALA A 196 -0.17 20.47 -7.63
N ARG A 197 1.12 20.39 -7.35
CA ARG A 197 2.16 20.70 -8.35
C ARG A 197 2.25 19.62 -9.41
N ARG A 198 2.06 18.37 -9.00
CA ARG A 198 2.09 17.19 -9.90
C ARG A 198 0.98 16.22 -9.53
N LEU A 199 0.49 15.53 -10.54
CA LEU A 199 -0.52 14.48 -10.41
C LEU A 199 0.03 13.18 -10.99
N VAL A 200 -0.21 12.07 -10.29
CA VAL A 200 0.09 10.72 -10.77
C VAL A 200 -1.18 9.87 -10.73
N LEU A 201 -1.51 9.25 -11.84
CA LEU A 201 -2.61 8.30 -11.95
C LEU A 201 -2.06 6.89 -11.73
N ALA A 202 -2.24 6.34 -10.53
CA ALA A 202 -1.81 5.00 -10.14
C ALA A 202 -2.97 3.98 -10.19
N LYS A 203 -3.92 4.20 -11.07
CA LYS A 203 -5.08 3.33 -11.30
C LYS A 203 -5.09 2.78 -12.74
N ILE A 204 -5.60 1.57 -12.90
CA ILE A 204 -5.87 1.00 -14.23
C ILE A 204 -7.08 1.74 -14.80
N GLY A 205 -6.93 2.35 -15.99
CA GLY A 205 -8.04 2.96 -16.70
C GLY A 205 -9.12 1.91 -16.99
N ARG A 206 -10.39 2.23 -16.71
CA ARG A 206 -11.50 1.44 -17.25
C ARG A 206 -11.58 1.78 -18.74
N ALA A 207 -11.43 0.78 -19.60
CA ALA A 207 -11.85 0.94 -20.98
C ALA A 207 -13.37 1.20 -20.96
N HIS A 208 -13.78 2.35 -21.46
CA HIS A 208 -15.18 2.54 -21.80
C HIS A 208 -15.43 1.70 -23.05
N VAL A 209 -16.19 0.62 -22.90
CA VAL A 209 -16.77 -0.14 -24.00
C VAL A 209 -18.07 0.56 -24.41
#